data_54030231a5a01ebb3aeb3cd1bfa1043e
#
_entry.id   54030231a5a01ebb3aeb3cd1bfa1043e
#
_cell.length_a   1.000
_cell.length_b   1.000
_cell.length_c   1.000
_cell.angle_alpha   90.00
_cell.angle_beta   90.00
_cell.angle_gamma   90.00
#
_symmetry.space_group_name_H-M   'P 1'
#
loop_
_entity.id
_entity.type
_entity.pdbx_description
1 polymer ?
#
loop_
_entity_poly.entity_id
_entity_poly.type
_entity_poly.pdbx_seq_one_letter_code
_entity_poly.pdbx_strand_id
1 'polypeptide(L)'
;MGGSSKNYLRGYGEDRLVAELTRGLPRGREVLVGPGDDCAVIGRPRDVRWQLLKADVVVEGVHFLPSDDPRRVGWKALCRALSDLAAMGGEPAHALVTLAVSPDEEVARVKAIYAGLKRAAKRFGVSIVGGETSRSPGPLFLDIALTGWVERSRCVLRSGGRAGDALYVTGRLGGSRAGRHLDFTPRLAEARWLTEHFRPRAMMDLSDGLAADLPRLARASGCGFTLEMETIPRSPGVTLDQALRDGEDFELLFALPPRLAAKLEGAWPKKFPRLRLTRIGQLSASQRSTLNAQPPRGFDHFA
;
A
#
# COMPACT_ATOMS: atom_id res chain seq x y z
N MET A 1 37.77 -18.30 21.27
CA MET A 1 37.42 -16.94 20.78
C MET A 1 36.29 -17.13 19.79
N GLY A 2 35.05 -16.99 20.21
CA GLY A 2 33.88 -17.10 19.35
C GLY A 2 33.69 -15.77 18.64
N GLY A 3 33.99 -15.73 17.35
CA GLY A 3 33.67 -14.58 16.51
C GLY A 3 32.16 -14.44 16.43
N SER A 4 31.61 -13.37 17.00
CA SER A 4 30.23 -12.95 16.78
C SER A 4 30.02 -12.74 15.29
N SER A 5 29.33 -13.61 14.59
CA SER A 5 28.94 -13.38 13.21
C SER A 5 28.02 -12.15 13.20
N LYS A 6 28.52 -11.05 12.60
CA LYS A 6 27.70 -9.85 12.43
C LYS A 6 26.48 -10.21 11.56
N ASN A 7 25.29 -10.03 12.11
CA ASN A 7 24.06 -10.15 11.33
C ASN A 7 23.85 -8.86 10.55
N TYR A 8 23.88 -8.94 9.23
CA TYR A 8 23.59 -7.83 8.34
C TYR A 8 22.12 -7.88 7.91
N LEU A 9 21.54 -6.73 7.55
CA LEU A 9 20.16 -6.66 7.06
C LEU A 9 19.96 -7.48 5.78
N ARG A 10 21.00 -7.56 4.93
CA ARG A 10 20.97 -8.44 3.76
C ARG A 10 20.67 -9.88 4.17
N GLY A 11 19.54 -10.42 3.67
CA GLY A 11 19.08 -11.76 3.98
C GLY A 11 18.37 -11.90 5.34
N TYR A 12 18.21 -10.81 6.12
CA TYR A 12 17.44 -10.85 7.36
C TYR A 12 15.92 -10.87 7.13
N GLY A 13 15.49 -10.15 6.10
CA GLY A 13 14.10 -9.98 5.67
C GLY A 13 13.40 -8.82 6.39
N GLU A 14 12.72 -7.99 5.59
CA GLU A 14 12.05 -6.79 6.08
C GLU A 14 10.94 -7.10 7.08
N ASP A 15 10.03 -8.01 6.76
CA ASP A 15 8.91 -8.42 7.63
C ASP A 15 9.40 -8.85 9.03
N ARG A 16 10.51 -9.58 9.07
CA ARG A 16 11.11 -10.04 10.34
C ARG A 16 11.68 -8.89 11.12
N LEU A 17 12.43 -8.00 10.47
CA LEU A 17 13.01 -6.81 11.11
C LEU A 17 11.91 -5.94 11.71
N VAL A 18 10.87 -5.61 10.91
CA VAL A 18 9.74 -4.79 11.37
C VAL A 18 9.04 -5.44 12.56
N ALA A 19 8.78 -6.75 12.51
CA ALA A 19 8.15 -7.47 13.62
C ALA A 19 8.98 -7.42 14.91
N GLU A 20 10.31 -7.45 14.82
CA GLU A 20 11.19 -7.35 15.98
C GLU A 20 11.28 -5.92 16.53
N LEU A 21 11.40 -4.90 15.65
CA LEU A 21 11.47 -3.50 16.04
C LEU A 21 10.16 -2.99 16.65
N THR A 22 9.03 -3.52 16.22
CA THR A 22 7.72 -3.09 16.70
C THR A 22 7.23 -3.88 17.93
N ARG A 23 7.96 -4.92 18.32
CA ARG A 23 7.62 -5.72 19.51
C ARG A 23 7.79 -4.89 20.78
N GLY A 24 6.72 -4.83 21.60
CA GLY A 24 6.77 -4.14 22.89
C GLY A 24 6.79 -2.62 22.82
N LEU A 25 6.49 -2.01 21.67
CA LEU A 25 6.30 -0.57 21.61
C LEU A 25 5.20 -0.14 22.59
N PRO A 26 5.40 0.98 23.34
CA PRO A 26 4.38 1.51 24.21
C PRO A 26 3.14 1.93 23.40
N ARG A 27 1.96 1.57 23.90
CA ARG A 27 0.68 1.88 23.25
C ARG A 27 -0.18 2.73 24.19
N GLY A 28 -0.55 3.92 23.73
CA GLY A 28 -1.60 4.73 24.37
C GLY A 28 -2.97 4.06 24.24
N ARG A 29 -3.90 4.43 25.10
CA ARG A 29 -5.28 3.89 25.09
C ARG A 29 -6.08 4.26 23.84
N GLU A 30 -5.65 5.30 23.14
CA GLU A 30 -6.23 5.78 21.89
C GLU A 30 -5.71 5.05 20.65
N VAL A 31 -4.67 4.22 20.77
CA VAL A 31 -4.13 3.44 19.63
C VAL A 31 -4.99 2.19 19.42
N LEU A 32 -5.93 2.27 18.50
CA LEU A 32 -6.81 1.15 18.15
C LEU A 32 -6.11 0.11 17.29
N VAL A 33 -5.34 0.56 16.30
CA VAL A 33 -4.49 -0.27 15.45
C VAL A 33 -3.10 0.35 15.40
N GLY A 34 -2.10 -0.41 15.78
CA GLY A 34 -0.68 -0.03 15.70
C GLY A 34 0.01 -0.60 14.46
N PRO A 35 1.35 -0.84 14.51
CA PRO A 35 2.08 -1.42 13.40
C PRO A 35 1.51 -2.75 12.93
N GLY A 36 1.52 -2.99 11.60
CA GLY A 36 1.07 -4.23 10.97
C GLY A 36 -0.13 -4.08 10.03
N ASP A 37 -0.68 -2.87 9.91
CA ASP A 37 -1.71 -2.53 8.91
C ASP A 37 -1.21 -1.39 8.00
N ASP A 38 -1.99 -0.99 7.00
CA ASP A 38 -1.59 0.06 6.03
C ASP A 38 -1.40 1.41 6.71
N CYS A 39 -2.27 1.77 7.66
CA CYS A 39 -2.11 2.94 8.53
C CYS A 39 -2.30 2.56 10.01
N ALA A 40 -1.73 3.34 10.91
CA ALA A 40 -2.15 3.33 12.31
C ALA A 40 -3.54 3.96 12.45
N VAL A 41 -4.36 3.42 13.38
CA VAL A 41 -5.69 3.94 13.69
C VAL A 41 -5.71 4.50 15.11
N ILE A 42 -6.00 5.78 15.23
CA ILE A 42 -6.05 6.51 16.50
C ILE A 42 -7.48 6.98 16.76
N GLY A 43 -7.95 6.80 17.96
CA GLY A 43 -9.29 7.22 18.39
C GLY A 43 -9.77 6.43 19.60
N ARG A 44 -11.02 6.64 19.96
CA ARG A 44 -11.68 5.86 21.00
C ARG A 44 -12.67 4.87 20.37
N PRO A 45 -12.93 3.70 20.99
CA PRO A 45 -13.83 2.70 20.40
C PRO A 45 -15.25 3.21 20.06
N ARG A 46 -15.71 4.29 20.74
CA ARG A 46 -17.05 4.87 20.55
C ARG A 46 -17.07 6.07 19.61
N ASP A 47 -15.91 6.57 19.17
CA ASP A 47 -15.87 7.70 18.23
C ASP A 47 -16.51 7.31 16.90
N VAL A 48 -17.21 8.24 16.28
CA VAL A 48 -17.86 8.05 14.97
C VAL A 48 -16.81 7.95 13.87
N ARG A 49 -15.72 8.68 14.01
CA ARG A 49 -14.57 8.73 13.07
C ARG A 49 -13.29 8.47 13.84
N TRP A 50 -12.39 7.75 13.18
CA TRP A 50 -11.04 7.50 13.67
C TRP A 50 -10.02 8.22 12.78
N GLN A 51 -8.92 8.64 13.39
CA GLN A 51 -7.80 9.23 12.67
C GLN A 51 -6.91 8.11 12.11
N LEU A 52 -6.48 8.28 10.88
CA LEU A 52 -5.46 7.46 10.23
C LEU A 52 -4.14 8.21 10.21
N LEU A 53 -3.04 7.52 10.50
CA LEU A 53 -1.67 8.04 10.45
C LEU A 53 -0.83 7.11 9.59
N LYS A 54 -0.11 7.70 8.62
CA LYS A 54 0.82 7.00 7.74
C LYS A 54 2.09 7.82 7.56
N ALA A 55 3.24 7.15 7.52
CA ALA A 55 4.48 7.70 6.99
C ALA A 55 4.97 6.82 5.85
N ASP A 56 5.41 7.41 4.75
CA ASP A 56 5.90 6.69 3.58
C ASP A 56 6.99 7.47 2.86
N VAL A 57 8.10 6.80 2.55
CA VAL A 57 9.29 7.41 1.98
C VAL A 57 9.49 7.00 0.52
N VAL A 58 9.96 7.92 -0.30
CA VAL A 58 10.55 7.63 -1.60
C VAL A 58 12.01 8.02 -1.61
N VAL A 59 12.87 7.10 -2.04
CA VAL A 59 14.33 7.23 -2.06
C VAL A 59 14.82 7.10 -3.49
N GLU A 60 15.68 8.04 -3.91
CA GLU A 60 16.33 8.01 -5.22
C GLU A 60 17.21 6.76 -5.37
N GLY A 61 17.17 6.14 -6.54
CA GLY A 61 17.85 4.87 -6.82
C GLY A 61 17.10 3.63 -6.32
N VAL A 62 16.04 3.80 -5.50
CA VAL A 62 15.19 2.70 -5.01
C VAL A 62 13.78 2.81 -5.59
N HIS A 63 13.13 3.93 -5.39
CA HIS A 63 11.72 4.15 -5.75
C HIS A 63 11.55 5.00 -7.01
N PHE A 64 12.59 5.71 -7.41
CA PHE A 64 12.66 6.49 -8.64
C PHE A 64 14.13 6.66 -9.05
N LEU A 65 14.37 6.93 -10.32
CA LEU A 65 15.70 7.15 -10.87
C LEU A 65 16.02 8.65 -10.96
N PRO A 66 17.32 9.05 -10.94
CA PRO A 66 17.71 10.44 -11.17
C PRO A 66 17.20 11.02 -12.50
N SER A 67 16.99 10.17 -13.50
CA SER A 67 16.48 10.52 -14.82
C SER A 67 14.97 10.69 -14.91
N ASP A 68 14.22 10.30 -13.87
CA ASP A 68 12.77 10.42 -13.86
C ASP A 68 12.32 11.89 -13.76
N ASP A 69 11.19 12.23 -14.39
CA ASP A 69 10.62 13.58 -14.30
C ASP A 69 10.33 13.94 -12.83
N PRO A 70 10.97 14.99 -12.29
CA PRO A 70 10.81 15.38 -10.89
C PRO A 70 9.36 15.68 -10.49
N ARG A 71 8.52 16.14 -11.44
CA ARG A 71 7.09 16.36 -11.17
C ARG A 71 6.36 15.05 -10.94
N ARG A 72 6.72 13.99 -11.66
CA ARG A 72 6.16 12.64 -11.47
C ARG A 72 6.64 12.02 -10.13
N VAL A 73 7.90 12.26 -9.77
CA VAL A 73 8.44 11.84 -8.46
C VAL A 73 7.63 12.47 -7.32
N GLY A 74 7.39 13.77 -7.35
CA GLY A 74 6.57 14.45 -6.35
C GLY A 74 5.11 13.93 -6.31
N TRP A 75 4.51 13.64 -7.47
CA TRP A 75 3.20 13.00 -7.57
C TRP A 75 3.21 11.63 -6.87
N LYS A 76 4.16 10.76 -7.23
CA LYS A 76 4.33 9.42 -6.65
C LYS A 76 4.47 9.48 -5.13
N ALA A 77 5.31 10.37 -4.62
CA ALA A 77 5.59 10.46 -3.18
C ALA A 77 4.31 10.62 -2.35
N LEU A 78 3.42 11.55 -2.74
CA LEU A 78 2.15 11.71 -2.02
C LEU A 78 1.16 10.57 -2.31
N CYS A 79 1.11 10.10 -3.56
CA CYS A 79 0.17 9.06 -3.97
C CYS A 79 0.41 7.71 -3.28
N ARG A 80 1.66 7.38 -2.91
CA ARG A 80 1.97 6.16 -2.13
C ARG A 80 1.25 6.20 -0.78
N ALA A 81 1.48 7.24 0.02
CA ALA A 81 0.82 7.39 1.31
C ALA A 81 -0.72 7.43 1.19
N LEU A 82 -1.23 7.99 0.08
CA LEU A 82 -2.67 8.00 -0.22
C LEU A 82 -3.21 6.61 -0.57
N SER A 83 -2.40 5.73 -1.13
CA SER A 83 -2.78 4.35 -1.44
C SER A 83 -3.05 3.54 -0.17
N ASP A 84 -2.17 3.66 0.83
CA ASP A 84 -2.37 3.04 2.15
C ASP A 84 -3.66 3.55 2.84
N LEU A 85 -3.87 4.85 2.75
CA LEU A 85 -5.07 5.46 3.34
C LEU A 85 -6.35 4.96 2.63
N ALA A 86 -6.30 4.82 1.30
CA ALA A 86 -7.39 4.25 0.51
C ALA A 86 -7.66 2.80 0.92
N ALA A 87 -6.62 1.99 1.13
CA ALA A 87 -6.72 0.60 1.55
C ALA A 87 -7.55 0.42 2.83
N MET A 88 -7.58 1.43 3.69
CA MET A 88 -8.38 1.42 4.92
C MET A 88 -9.74 2.14 4.80
N GLY A 89 -10.12 2.57 3.58
CA GLY A 89 -11.37 3.31 3.32
C GLY A 89 -11.35 4.76 3.79
N GLY A 90 -10.16 5.32 4.02
CA GLY A 90 -9.93 6.64 4.59
C GLY A 90 -10.14 7.80 3.62
N GLU A 91 -10.33 8.99 4.19
CA GLU A 91 -10.28 10.30 3.54
C GLU A 91 -9.02 11.04 3.99
N PRO A 92 -8.17 11.50 3.06
CA PRO A 92 -6.97 12.24 3.43
C PRO A 92 -7.30 13.62 4.00
N ALA A 93 -6.39 14.16 4.82
CA ALA A 93 -6.54 15.48 5.42
C ALA A 93 -5.26 16.33 5.28
N HIS A 94 -4.22 16.00 6.01
CA HIS A 94 -3.02 16.83 6.10
C HIS A 94 -1.77 16.01 5.85
N ALA A 95 -0.74 16.64 5.28
CA ALA A 95 0.57 16.06 5.09
C ALA A 95 1.69 16.97 5.61
N LEU A 96 2.70 16.35 6.20
CA LEU A 96 4.02 16.92 6.41
C LEU A 96 4.97 16.30 5.39
N VAL A 97 5.88 17.10 4.84
CA VAL A 97 6.85 16.66 3.83
C VAL A 97 8.25 16.84 4.37
N THR A 98 8.95 15.76 4.60
CA THR A 98 10.40 15.80 4.91
C THR A 98 11.19 15.62 3.63
N LEU A 99 12.05 16.59 3.32
CA LEU A 99 12.97 16.54 2.19
C LEU A 99 14.40 16.46 2.71
N ALA A 100 15.15 15.43 2.32
CA ALA A 100 16.59 15.42 2.51
C ALA A 100 17.30 15.33 1.15
N VAL A 101 18.22 16.25 0.92
CA VAL A 101 18.79 16.49 -0.41
C VAL A 101 20.23 16.97 -0.31
N SER A 102 21.06 16.68 -1.33
CA SER A 102 22.42 17.19 -1.43
C SER A 102 22.43 18.73 -1.53
N PRO A 103 23.40 19.42 -0.93
CA PRO A 103 23.56 20.86 -1.13
C PRO A 103 23.90 21.21 -2.59
N ASP A 104 24.39 20.27 -3.37
CA ASP A 104 24.74 20.45 -4.78
C ASP A 104 23.56 20.16 -5.73
N GLU A 105 22.38 19.86 -5.19
CA GLU A 105 21.18 19.59 -5.99
C GLU A 105 20.61 20.88 -6.62
N GLU A 106 20.11 20.76 -7.84
CA GLU A 106 19.51 21.88 -8.54
C GLU A 106 18.19 22.33 -7.87
N VAL A 107 18.11 23.61 -7.51
CA VAL A 107 16.89 24.23 -6.96
C VAL A 107 15.69 24.03 -7.89
N ALA A 108 15.92 24.04 -9.22
CA ALA A 108 14.89 23.80 -10.21
C ALA A 108 14.27 22.41 -10.10
N ARG A 109 15.08 21.37 -9.85
CA ARG A 109 14.61 19.99 -9.65
C ARG A 109 13.75 19.86 -8.40
N VAL A 110 14.19 20.42 -7.29
CA VAL A 110 13.43 20.43 -6.03
C VAL A 110 12.07 21.13 -6.21
N LYS A 111 12.07 22.31 -6.86
CA LYS A 111 10.83 23.03 -7.16
C LYS A 111 9.90 22.22 -8.05
N ALA A 112 10.42 21.45 -9.01
CA ALA A 112 9.63 20.58 -9.87
C ALA A 112 9.01 19.41 -9.11
N ILE A 113 9.74 18.77 -8.17
CA ILE A 113 9.21 17.76 -7.25
C ILE A 113 8.03 18.33 -6.46
N TYR A 114 8.20 19.52 -5.85
CA TYR A 114 7.13 20.19 -5.11
C TYR A 114 5.93 20.58 -6.00
N ALA A 115 6.15 20.88 -7.27
CA ALA A 115 5.05 21.10 -8.20
C ALA A 115 4.20 19.83 -8.40
N GLY A 116 4.84 18.65 -8.44
CA GLY A 116 4.16 17.34 -8.46
C GLY A 116 3.38 17.06 -7.19
N LEU A 117 4.00 17.28 -6.03
CA LEU A 117 3.34 17.17 -4.70
C LEU A 117 2.09 18.06 -4.63
N LYS A 118 2.22 19.35 -5.00
CA LYS A 118 1.10 20.31 -5.00
C LYS A 118 -0.03 19.88 -5.93
N ARG A 119 0.30 19.31 -7.11
CA ARG A 119 -0.69 18.78 -8.05
C ARG A 119 -1.48 17.62 -7.43
N ALA A 120 -0.79 16.66 -6.80
CA ALA A 120 -1.43 15.54 -6.10
C ALA A 120 -2.27 16.04 -4.91
N ALA A 121 -1.72 16.91 -4.07
CA ALA A 121 -2.40 17.50 -2.93
C ALA A 121 -3.72 18.20 -3.33
N LYS A 122 -3.66 19.03 -4.37
CA LYS A 122 -4.86 19.71 -4.92
C LYS A 122 -5.89 18.71 -5.44
N ARG A 123 -5.45 17.66 -6.14
CA ARG A 123 -6.37 16.66 -6.72
C ARG A 123 -7.09 15.85 -5.66
N PHE A 124 -6.41 15.49 -4.58
CA PHE A 124 -6.93 14.58 -3.56
C PHE A 124 -7.38 15.30 -2.27
N GLY A 125 -7.38 16.63 -2.27
CA GLY A 125 -7.86 17.40 -1.12
C GLY A 125 -6.94 17.35 0.10
N VAL A 126 -5.63 17.17 -0.11
CA VAL A 126 -4.64 17.17 0.98
C VAL A 126 -4.11 18.57 1.21
N SER A 127 -4.07 19.00 2.46
CA SER A 127 -3.35 20.22 2.86
C SER A 127 -1.92 19.86 3.28
N ILE A 128 -0.92 20.35 2.53
CA ILE A 128 0.48 20.28 3.00
C ILE A 128 0.66 21.40 4.02
N VAL A 129 0.85 21.03 5.28
CA VAL A 129 0.83 21.96 6.41
C VAL A 129 2.20 22.25 7.02
N GLY A 130 3.24 21.63 6.49
CA GLY A 130 4.61 21.82 6.96
C GLY A 130 5.52 20.68 6.56
N GLY A 131 6.59 20.51 7.29
CA GLY A 131 7.58 19.45 7.08
C GLY A 131 8.96 19.87 7.57
N GLU A 132 9.99 19.18 7.06
CA GLU A 132 11.38 19.41 7.41
C GLU A 132 12.24 19.43 6.14
N THR A 133 13.31 20.19 6.15
CA THR A 133 14.32 20.18 5.09
C THR A 133 15.69 19.96 5.70
N SER A 134 16.38 18.92 5.25
CA SER A 134 17.67 18.54 5.77
C SER A 134 18.68 18.23 4.65
N ARG A 135 19.96 18.25 5.01
CA ARG A 135 21.02 17.81 4.13
C ARG A 135 21.09 16.28 4.10
N SER A 136 21.18 15.71 2.91
CA SER A 136 21.57 14.31 2.69
C SER A 136 22.97 14.25 2.09
N PRO A 137 23.87 13.45 2.64
CA PRO A 137 25.17 13.17 2.00
C PRO A 137 25.08 12.10 0.90
N GLY A 138 23.91 11.51 0.73
CA GLY A 138 23.60 10.43 -0.23
C GLY A 138 22.43 10.79 -1.11
N PRO A 139 21.60 9.81 -1.48
CA PRO A 139 20.47 10.00 -2.38
C PRO A 139 19.44 10.98 -1.80
N LEU A 140 18.70 11.62 -2.70
CA LEU A 140 17.54 12.40 -2.33
C LEU A 140 16.45 11.46 -1.79
N PHE A 141 15.81 11.88 -0.70
CA PHE A 141 14.59 11.23 -0.26
C PHE A 141 13.52 12.22 0.17
N LEU A 142 12.28 11.79 0.03
CA LEU A 142 11.08 12.47 0.50
C LEU A 142 10.32 11.52 1.40
N ASP A 143 10.00 11.97 2.61
CA ASP A 143 9.05 11.27 3.49
C ASP A 143 7.76 12.08 3.58
N ILE A 144 6.64 11.38 3.51
CA ILE A 144 5.30 11.95 3.62
C ILE A 144 4.64 11.39 4.88
N ALA A 145 4.56 12.20 5.91
CA ALA A 145 3.71 11.90 7.06
C ALA A 145 2.29 12.41 6.74
N LEU A 146 1.35 11.47 6.55
CA LEU A 146 -0.03 11.76 6.14
C LEU A 146 -1.01 11.47 7.27
N THR A 147 -1.96 12.36 7.46
CA THR A 147 -3.12 12.12 8.31
C THR A 147 -4.39 12.03 7.48
N GLY A 148 -5.35 11.28 7.97
CA GLY A 148 -6.67 11.16 7.37
C GLY A 148 -7.71 10.75 8.41
N TRP A 149 -8.92 10.56 7.95
CA TRP A 149 -10.06 10.13 8.76
C TRP A 149 -10.79 8.98 8.09
N VAL A 150 -11.34 8.09 8.90
CA VAL A 150 -12.23 7.04 8.44
C VAL A 150 -13.41 6.93 9.39
N GLU A 151 -14.62 6.78 8.86
CA GLU A 151 -15.78 6.43 9.69
C GLU A 151 -15.56 5.03 10.28
N ARG A 152 -15.76 4.87 11.58
CA ARG A 152 -15.59 3.59 12.27
C ARG A 152 -16.25 2.41 11.54
N SER A 153 -17.44 2.61 10.99
CA SER A 153 -18.20 1.58 10.27
C SER A 153 -17.64 1.23 8.90
N ARG A 154 -16.70 2.02 8.38
CA ARG A 154 -16.08 1.87 7.05
C ARG A 154 -14.60 1.52 7.13
N CYS A 155 -14.00 1.58 8.32
CA CYS A 155 -12.61 1.21 8.49
C CYS A 155 -12.43 -0.29 8.20
N VAL A 156 -11.58 -0.59 7.23
CA VAL A 156 -11.23 -1.95 6.84
C VAL A 156 -9.74 -2.15 7.14
N LEU A 157 -9.41 -3.31 7.69
CA LEU A 157 -8.05 -3.70 8.05
C LEU A 157 -7.58 -4.82 7.13
N ARG A 158 -6.30 -5.13 7.18
CA ARG A 158 -5.75 -6.37 6.59
C ARG A 158 -6.33 -7.62 7.26
N SER A 159 -6.75 -7.49 8.51
CA SER A 159 -7.40 -8.54 9.29
C SER A 159 -8.92 -8.51 9.13
N GLY A 160 -9.57 -9.65 9.41
CA GLY A 160 -11.04 -9.77 9.40
C GLY A 160 -11.60 -10.61 8.25
N GLY A 161 -10.76 -10.98 7.29
CA GLY A 161 -11.10 -11.96 6.25
C GLY A 161 -11.44 -13.32 6.86
N ARG A 162 -12.28 -14.09 6.17
CA ARG A 162 -12.73 -15.40 6.62
C ARG A 162 -12.58 -16.44 5.51
N ALA A 163 -12.39 -17.68 5.87
CA ALA A 163 -12.40 -18.78 4.91
C ALA A 163 -13.68 -18.75 4.06
N GLY A 164 -13.52 -18.90 2.75
CA GLY A 164 -14.58 -18.79 1.76
C GLY A 164 -14.82 -17.38 1.23
N ASP A 165 -14.20 -16.33 1.79
CA ASP A 165 -14.28 -14.99 1.21
C ASP A 165 -13.60 -14.95 -0.15
N ALA A 166 -14.27 -14.36 -1.14
CA ALA A 166 -13.73 -14.17 -2.47
C ALA A 166 -12.66 -13.06 -2.47
N LEU A 167 -11.53 -13.32 -3.11
CA LEU A 167 -10.44 -12.38 -3.27
C LEU A 167 -10.55 -11.63 -4.59
N TYR A 168 -10.42 -10.32 -4.51
CA TYR A 168 -10.50 -9.41 -5.65
C TYR A 168 -9.29 -8.51 -5.72
N VAL A 169 -8.90 -8.17 -6.95
CA VAL A 169 -7.97 -7.07 -7.23
C VAL A 169 -8.58 -6.08 -8.21
N THR A 170 -8.25 -4.80 -8.01
CA THR A 170 -8.58 -3.76 -8.99
C THR A 170 -7.49 -3.64 -10.05
N GLY A 171 -7.82 -3.10 -11.22
CA GLY A 171 -6.86 -2.75 -12.26
C GLY A 171 -6.13 -3.93 -12.90
N ARG A 172 -4.84 -3.74 -13.16
CA ARG A 172 -3.92 -4.71 -13.78
C ARG A 172 -2.60 -4.70 -13.03
N LEU A 173 -1.98 -5.88 -12.90
CA LEU A 173 -0.77 -6.10 -12.12
C LEU A 173 0.46 -6.26 -13.01
N GLY A 174 1.60 -5.87 -12.45
CA GLY A 174 2.93 -5.99 -13.02
C GLY A 174 3.26 -4.95 -14.08
N GLY A 175 4.55 -4.81 -14.38
CA GLY A 175 5.08 -3.86 -15.34
C GLY A 175 5.02 -2.40 -14.87
N SER A 176 4.71 -2.13 -13.60
CA SER A 176 4.62 -0.77 -13.05
C SER A 176 5.92 0.00 -13.17
N ARG A 177 7.06 -0.66 -12.97
CA ARG A 177 8.40 -0.05 -13.02
C ARG A 177 8.79 0.47 -14.40
N ALA A 178 8.06 0.10 -15.48
CA ALA A 178 8.21 0.70 -16.81
C ALA A 178 7.65 2.15 -16.88
N GLY A 179 7.33 2.77 -15.74
CA GLY A 179 6.95 4.17 -15.59
C GLY A 179 5.55 4.41 -15.03
N ARG A 180 4.64 3.43 -15.05
CA ARG A 180 3.28 3.58 -14.50
C ARG A 180 3.28 3.90 -13.00
N HIS A 181 4.24 3.37 -12.25
CA HIS A 181 4.42 3.64 -10.81
C HIS A 181 4.66 5.11 -10.47
N LEU A 182 5.06 5.93 -11.44
CA LEU A 182 5.26 7.37 -11.25
C LEU A 182 3.97 8.19 -11.43
N ASP A 183 2.93 7.63 -12.10
CA ASP A 183 1.71 8.35 -12.48
C ASP A 183 0.43 7.68 -12.01
N PHE A 184 0.50 6.66 -11.18
CA PHE A 184 -0.70 5.97 -10.73
C PHE A 184 -1.65 6.91 -9.98
N THR A 185 -2.91 6.51 -9.94
CA THR A 185 -3.96 7.20 -9.18
C THR A 185 -4.37 6.31 -8.02
N PRO A 186 -4.20 6.74 -6.76
CA PRO A 186 -4.64 6.00 -5.59
C PRO A 186 -6.14 5.68 -5.66
N ARG A 187 -6.53 4.51 -5.23
CA ARG A 187 -7.91 3.99 -5.34
C ARG A 187 -8.85 4.51 -4.25
N LEU A 188 -8.73 5.80 -3.91
CA LEU A 188 -9.54 6.46 -2.86
C LEU A 188 -11.05 6.39 -3.14
N ALA A 189 -11.47 6.74 -4.36
CA ALA A 189 -12.88 6.75 -4.72
C ALA A 189 -13.48 5.33 -4.74
N GLU A 190 -12.69 4.37 -5.22
CA GLU A 190 -13.06 2.96 -5.31
C GLU A 190 -13.19 2.33 -3.90
N ALA A 191 -12.20 2.57 -3.04
CA ALA A 191 -12.19 2.08 -1.67
C ALA A 191 -13.36 2.65 -0.87
N ARG A 192 -13.61 3.96 -0.98
CA ARG A 192 -14.76 4.57 -0.32
C ARG A 192 -16.09 3.97 -0.77
N TRP A 193 -16.27 3.81 -2.07
CA TRP A 193 -17.49 3.18 -2.61
C TRP A 193 -17.62 1.72 -2.15
N LEU A 194 -16.53 0.95 -2.16
CA LEU A 194 -16.53 -0.42 -1.65
C LEU A 194 -16.92 -0.49 -0.18
N THR A 195 -16.33 0.33 0.67
CA THR A 195 -16.59 0.31 2.11
C THR A 195 -17.99 0.79 2.45
N GLU A 196 -18.55 1.70 1.65
CA GLU A 196 -19.92 2.19 1.82
C GLU A 196 -20.99 1.14 1.43
N HIS A 197 -20.79 0.46 0.30
CA HIS A 197 -21.85 -0.37 -0.32
C HIS A 197 -21.67 -1.86 -0.08
N PHE A 198 -20.45 -2.35 0.13
CA PHE A 198 -20.13 -3.78 0.17
C PHE A 198 -19.43 -4.22 1.46
N ARG A 199 -18.71 -3.32 2.12
CA ARG A 199 -17.96 -3.57 3.37
C ARG A 199 -17.07 -4.81 3.26
N PRO A 200 -15.98 -4.75 2.50
CA PRO A 200 -14.96 -5.80 2.47
C PRO A 200 -14.56 -6.18 3.90
N ARG A 201 -14.27 -7.45 4.13
CA ARG A 201 -13.84 -7.92 5.45
C ARG A 201 -12.38 -7.68 5.73
N ALA A 202 -11.56 -7.72 4.68
CA ALA A 202 -10.15 -7.36 4.72
C ALA A 202 -9.79 -6.62 3.44
N MET A 203 -8.86 -5.68 3.52
CA MET A 203 -8.40 -4.90 2.38
C MET A 203 -6.99 -4.40 2.65
N MET A 204 -6.18 -4.27 1.60
CA MET A 204 -4.89 -3.60 1.56
C MET A 204 -4.61 -3.11 0.15
N ASP A 205 -3.59 -2.29 -0.04
CA ASP A 205 -3.06 -2.00 -1.37
C ASP A 205 -1.95 -3.00 -1.76
N LEU A 206 -1.60 -3.00 -3.04
CA LEU A 206 -0.53 -3.84 -3.61
C LEU A 206 0.70 -2.98 -3.88
N SER A 207 1.63 -2.94 -2.94
CA SER A 207 2.88 -2.18 -3.00
C SER A 207 4.09 -3.07 -3.31
N ASP A 208 4.17 -4.28 -2.74
CA ASP A 208 5.30 -5.19 -2.89
C ASP A 208 5.04 -6.34 -3.87
N GLY A 209 3.84 -6.34 -4.46
CA GLY A 209 3.36 -7.33 -5.39
C GLY A 209 2.46 -8.39 -4.74
N LEU A 210 1.55 -8.94 -5.55
CA LEU A 210 0.53 -9.88 -5.08
C LEU A 210 1.11 -11.07 -4.30
N ALA A 211 2.30 -11.53 -4.71
CA ALA A 211 2.97 -12.66 -4.09
C ALA A 211 3.49 -12.36 -2.66
N ALA A 212 3.74 -11.09 -2.32
CA ALA A 212 4.10 -10.67 -0.97
C ALA A 212 2.88 -10.22 -0.16
N ASP A 213 2.00 -9.45 -0.77
CA ASP A 213 0.92 -8.74 -0.06
C ASP A 213 -0.26 -9.66 0.28
N LEU A 214 -0.65 -10.58 -0.61
CA LEU A 214 -1.73 -11.53 -0.31
C LEU A 214 -1.41 -12.44 0.89
N PRO A 215 -0.20 -13.02 1.03
CA PRO A 215 0.18 -13.73 2.25
C PRO A 215 0.09 -12.89 3.53
N ARG A 216 0.39 -11.57 3.47
CA ARG A 216 0.25 -10.65 4.61
C ARG A 216 -1.21 -10.47 5.00
N LEU A 217 -2.11 -10.23 4.03
CA LEU A 217 -3.55 -10.14 4.27
C LEU A 217 -4.13 -11.45 4.82
N ALA A 218 -3.77 -12.59 4.24
CA ALA A 218 -4.23 -13.90 4.67
C ALA A 218 -3.77 -14.21 6.11
N ARG A 219 -2.49 -13.96 6.42
CA ARG A 219 -1.91 -14.13 7.76
C ARG A 219 -2.60 -13.23 8.78
N ALA A 220 -2.80 -11.94 8.47
CA ALA A 220 -3.50 -11.00 9.33
C ALA A 220 -4.94 -11.46 9.64
N SER A 221 -5.56 -12.17 8.69
CA SER A 221 -6.91 -12.73 8.81
C SER A 221 -6.95 -14.15 9.42
N GLY A 222 -5.78 -14.74 9.76
CA GLY A 222 -5.71 -16.12 10.27
C GLY A 222 -6.11 -17.19 9.25
N CYS A 223 -6.00 -16.90 7.96
CA CYS A 223 -6.42 -17.73 6.84
C CYS A 223 -5.22 -18.14 5.96
N GLY A 224 -5.41 -19.18 5.13
CA GLY A 224 -4.67 -19.38 3.91
C GLY A 224 -5.45 -18.84 2.71
N PHE A 225 -5.03 -19.18 1.50
CA PHE A 225 -5.71 -18.76 0.27
C PHE A 225 -5.48 -19.74 -0.88
N THR A 226 -6.39 -19.68 -1.85
CA THR A 226 -6.23 -20.31 -3.17
C THR A 226 -6.33 -19.25 -4.25
N LEU A 227 -5.43 -19.29 -5.24
CA LEU A 227 -5.43 -18.41 -6.39
C LEU A 227 -5.79 -19.19 -7.67
N GLU A 228 -6.54 -18.54 -8.54
CA GLU A 228 -6.85 -18.94 -9.90
C GLU A 228 -5.86 -18.21 -10.82
N MET A 229 -4.69 -18.82 -11.10
CA MET A 229 -3.54 -18.16 -11.76
C MET A 229 -3.89 -17.56 -13.13
N GLU A 230 -4.81 -18.18 -13.85
CA GLU A 230 -5.27 -17.75 -15.18
C GLU A 230 -6.10 -16.47 -15.12
N THR A 231 -6.71 -16.20 -13.98
CA THR A 231 -7.57 -15.01 -13.80
C THR A 231 -6.76 -13.76 -13.42
N ILE A 232 -5.49 -13.91 -13.00
CA ILE A 232 -4.66 -12.78 -12.57
C ILE A 232 -4.59 -11.71 -13.67
N PRO A 233 -5.07 -10.48 -13.42
CA PRO A 233 -5.16 -9.44 -14.45
C PRO A 233 -3.78 -8.83 -14.70
N ARG A 234 -3.17 -9.17 -15.83
CA ARG A 234 -1.84 -8.71 -16.22
C ARG A 234 -1.90 -7.44 -17.07
N SER A 235 -0.93 -6.57 -16.89
CA SER A 235 -0.66 -5.48 -17.83
C SER A 235 -0.23 -6.04 -19.20
N PRO A 236 -0.45 -5.33 -20.32
CA PRO A 236 -0.02 -5.80 -21.63
C PRO A 236 1.48 -6.12 -21.68
N GLY A 237 1.83 -7.28 -22.24
CA GLY A 237 3.23 -7.72 -22.37
C GLY A 237 3.88 -8.26 -21.10
N VAL A 238 3.15 -8.31 -19.98
CA VAL A 238 3.66 -8.73 -18.67
C VAL A 238 3.45 -10.24 -18.48
N THR A 239 4.47 -10.93 -18.01
CA THR A 239 4.39 -12.35 -17.63
C THR A 239 3.62 -12.53 -16.33
N LEU A 240 3.18 -13.75 -16.03
CA LEU A 240 2.51 -14.05 -14.75
C LEU A 240 3.45 -13.79 -13.56
N ASP A 241 4.71 -14.18 -13.67
CA ASP A 241 5.70 -13.95 -12.61
C ASP A 241 5.88 -12.46 -12.31
N GLN A 242 5.98 -11.62 -13.33
CA GLN A 242 6.03 -10.17 -13.18
C GLN A 242 4.75 -9.62 -12.51
N ALA A 243 3.56 -10.07 -12.92
CA ALA A 243 2.30 -9.64 -12.31
C ALA A 243 2.20 -10.02 -10.82
N LEU A 244 2.87 -11.10 -10.43
CA LEU A 244 2.90 -11.53 -9.03
C LEU A 244 3.93 -10.77 -8.18
N ARG A 245 5.07 -10.33 -8.78
CA ARG A 245 6.28 -9.95 -8.04
C ARG A 245 6.78 -8.53 -8.25
N ASP A 246 6.45 -7.85 -9.36
CA ASP A 246 7.05 -6.55 -9.69
C ASP A 246 6.82 -5.48 -8.62
N GLY A 247 5.67 -5.51 -7.97
CA GLY A 247 5.27 -4.51 -6.99
C GLY A 247 4.95 -3.14 -7.60
N GLU A 248 4.69 -2.17 -6.74
CA GLU A 248 4.34 -0.78 -7.07
C GLU A 248 3.11 -0.65 -8.01
N ASP A 249 2.17 -1.60 -7.91
CA ASP A 249 0.92 -1.56 -8.68
C ASP A 249 -0.10 -0.59 -8.08
N PHE A 250 -0.09 -0.42 -6.75
CA PHE A 250 -0.99 0.46 -5.98
C PHE A 250 -2.46 0.26 -6.33
N GLU A 251 -2.82 -1.00 -6.55
CA GLU A 251 -4.19 -1.46 -6.73
C GLU A 251 -4.74 -2.02 -5.41
N LEU A 252 -6.06 -2.10 -5.25
CA LEU A 252 -6.66 -2.69 -4.05
C LEU A 252 -6.71 -4.22 -4.17
N LEU A 253 -6.29 -4.89 -3.10
CA LEU A 253 -6.54 -6.30 -2.83
C LEU A 253 -7.55 -6.38 -1.67
N PHE A 254 -8.66 -7.11 -1.84
CA PHE A 254 -9.65 -7.22 -0.78
C PHE A 254 -10.36 -8.57 -0.75
N ALA A 255 -10.85 -8.93 0.44
CA ALA A 255 -11.66 -10.12 0.69
C ALA A 255 -13.14 -9.74 0.92
N LEU A 256 -14.05 -10.37 0.19
CA LEU A 256 -15.47 -10.07 0.22
C LEU A 256 -16.29 -11.34 0.51
N PRO A 257 -17.34 -11.27 1.37
CA PRO A 257 -18.25 -12.40 1.57
C PRO A 257 -18.82 -12.91 0.24
N PRO A 258 -18.81 -14.22 -0.03
CA PRO A 258 -19.19 -14.77 -1.35
C PRO A 258 -20.65 -14.42 -1.76
N ARG A 259 -21.54 -14.25 -0.79
CA ARG A 259 -22.95 -13.82 -1.04
C ARG A 259 -23.07 -12.42 -1.68
N LEU A 260 -22.01 -11.60 -1.61
CA LEU A 260 -21.96 -10.25 -2.19
C LEU A 260 -21.24 -10.23 -3.55
N ALA A 261 -20.58 -11.32 -3.96
CA ALA A 261 -19.76 -11.39 -5.15
C ALA A 261 -20.53 -10.99 -6.42
N ALA A 262 -21.62 -11.66 -6.73
CA ALA A 262 -22.43 -11.37 -7.92
C ALA A 262 -22.97 -9.92 -7.94
N LYS A 263 -23.36 -9.39 -6.77
CA LYS A 263 -23.83 -8.00 -6.65
C LYS A 263 -22.70 -7.02 -6.95
N LEU A 264 -21.48 -7.26 -6.43
CA LEU A 264 -20.32 -6.43 -6.69
C LEU A 264 -19.94 -6.47 -8.18
N GLU A 265 -19.83 -7.67 -8.76
CA GLU A 265 -19.45 -7.88 -10.15
C GLU A 265 -20.41 -7.22 -11.13
N GLY A 266 -21.71 -7.19 -10.82
CA GLY A 266 -22.73 -6.49 -11.61
C GLY A 266 -22.77 -4.96 -11.39
N ALA A 267 -22.36 -4.47 -10.23
CA ALA A 267 -22.38 -3.05 -9.90
C ALA A 267 -21.09 -2.32 -10.28
N TRP A 268 -19.94 -2.98 -10.19
CA TRP A 268 -18.64 -2.38 -10.43
C TRP A 268 -18.47 -1.76 -11.82
N PRO A 269 -18.75 -2.44 -12.93
CA PRO A 269 -18.56 -1.86 -14.27
C PRO A 269 -19.49 -0.69 -14.54
N LYS A 270 -20.64 -0.61 -13.85
CA LYS A 270 -21.53 0.55 -13.93
C LYS A 270 -20.97 1.77 -13.22
N LYS A 271 -20.29 1.57 -12.09
CA LYS A 271 -19.70 2.64 -11.28
C LYS A 271 -18.32 3.05 -11.78
N PHE A 272 -17.50 2.08 -12.16
CA PHE A 272 -16.11 2.27 -12.60
C PHE A 272 -15.86 1.62 -13.96
N PRO A 273 -16.46 2.13 -15.05
CA PRO A 273 -16.45 1.48 -16.36
C PRO A 273 -15.04 1.38 -16.99
N ARG A 274 -14.08 2.19 -16.50
CA ARG A 274 -12.69 2.20 -16.99
C ARG A 274 -11.71 1.43 -16.09
N LEU A 275 -12.18 0.92 -14.97
CA LEU A 275 -11.34 0.19 -14.02
C LEU A 275 -11.82 -1.26 -13.89
N ARG A 276 -10.94 -2.18 -14.28
CA ARG A 276 -11.22 -3.60 -14.14
C ARG A 276 -11.29 -4.00 -12.67
N LEU A 277 -12.22 -4.90 -12.35
CA LEU A 277 -12.25 -5.68 -11.12
C LEU A 277 -12.15 -7.15 -11.49
N THR A 278 -11.26 -7.87 -10.82
CA THR A 278 -11.05 -9.29 -11.11
C THR A 278 -11.10 -10.10 -9.83
N ARG A 279 -11.95 -11.12 -9.81
CA ARG A 279 -11.88 -12.17 -8.80
C ARG A 279 -10.68 -13.06 -9.13
N ILE A 280 -9.79 -13.26 -8.14
CA ILE A 280 -8.51 -13.97 -8.33
C ILE A 280 -8.42 -15.25 -7.51
N GLY A 281 -9.44 -15.57 -6.70
CA GLY A 281 -9.42 -16.73 -5.83
C GLY A 281 -10.28 -16.55 -4.59
N GLN A 282 -9.87 -17.17 -3.49
CA GLN A 282 -10.58 -17.10 -2.21
C GLN A 282 -9.66 -17.37 -1.02
N LEU A 283 -10.05 -16.87 0.17
CA LEU A 283 -9.43 -17.25 1.44
C LEU A 283 -9.82 -18.69 1.81
N SER A 284 -8.92 -19.43 2.46
CA SER A 284 -9.12 -20.82 2.86
C SER A 284 -8.92 -21.02 4.37
N ALA A 285 -9.57 -22.07 4.93
CA ALA A 285 -9.39 -22.44 6.33
C ALA A 285 -8.00 -23.07 6.59
N SER A 286 -7.41 -23.72 5.58
CA SER A 286 -6.06 -24.27 5.68
C SER A 286 -5.05 -23.14 5.54
N GLN A 287 -4.05 -23.09 6.42
CA GLN A 287 -2.91 -22.18 6.28
C GLN A 287 -2.00 -22.49 5.07
N ARG A 288 -2.29 -23.56 4.32
CA ARG A 288 -1.60 -23.87 3.06
C ARG A 288 -2.11 -22.91 1.98
N SER A 289 -1.18 -22.32 1.23
CA SER A 289 -1.50 -21.47 0.07
C SER A 289 -1.02 -22.12 -1.21
N THR A 290 -1.65 -21.80 -2.34
CA THR A 290 -1.24 -22.27 -3.67
C THR A 290 0.15 -21.77 -4.09
N LEU A 291 0.71 -20.77 -3.42
CA LEU A 291 2.05 -20.25 -3.66
C LEU A 291 3.15 -20.98 -2.85
N ASN A 292 2.80 -22.03 -2.08
CA ASN A 292 3.73 -22.70 -1.14
C ASN A 292 4.80 -23.60 -1.77
N ALA A 293 4.90 -23.73 -3.09
CA ALA A 293 5.99 -24.52 -3.72
C ALA A 293 7.34 -23.81 -3.69
N GLN A 294 7.39 -22.51 -3.57
CA GLN A 294 8.55 -21.67 -3.22
C GLN A 294 8.00 -20.42 -2.52
N PRO A 295 8.58 -19.96 -1.39
CA PRO A 295 8.13 -18.72 -0.78
C PRO A 295 8.30 -17.61 -1.82
N PRO A 296 7.20 -16.99 -2.26
CA PRO A 296 7.29 -15.92 -3.24
C PRO A 296 7.97 -14.74 -2.54
N ARG A 297 9.14 -14.37 -3.01
CA ARG A 297 9.76 -13.12 -2.63
C ARG A 297 9.11 -12.05 -3.51
N GLY A 298 8.31 -11.18 -2.91
CA GLY A 298 8.01 -9.88 -3.46
C GLY A 298 9.22 -8.96 -3.35
N PHE A 299 9.04 -7.67 -3.55
CA PHE A 299 10.07 -6.69 -3.29
C PHE A 299 10.44 -6.71 -1.79
N ASP A 300 11.74 -6.79 -1.49
CA ASP A 300 12.30 -6.70 -0.13
C ASP A 300 13.40 -5.66 -0.16
N HIS A 301 13.30 -4.62 0.67
CA HIS A 301 14.27 -3.54 0.75
C HIS A 301 15.69 -4.00 1.13
N PHE A 302 15.83 -5.19 1.70
CA PHE A 302 17.10 -5.73 2.20
C PHE A 302 17.57 -7.02 1.49
N ALA A 303 16.90 -7.42 0.38
CA ALA A 303 17.26 -8.60 -0.39
C ALA A 303 18.52 -8.39 -1.27
#